data_10a5388f1f23f1a4c80028c7b9d1c9b7
#
_entry.id   10a5388f1f23f1a4c80028c7b9d1c9b7
#
_cell.length_a   1.000
_cell.length_b   1.000
_cell.length_c   1.000
_cell.angle_alpha   90.00
_cell.angle_beta   90.00
_cell.angle_gamma   90.00
#
_symmetry.space_group_name_H-M   'P 1'
#
loop_
_entity.id
_entity.type
_entity.pdbx_description
1 polymer ?
#
loop_
_entity_poly.entity_id
_entity_poly.type
_entity_poly.pdbx_seq_one_letter_code
_entity_poly.pdbx_strand_id
1 'polypeptide(L)'
;MKLTKKLFFFGLLFIFQSNLNAQEKVTKSPIEQALSGFSFRSVGPAFMSGRIADIAIDQTNENVWYVAVGSGGLWKTSNSGTTWTSLTDKESFYSTGCVTIDPHNNDKIWLGTGE
;
A
#
# COMPACT_ATOMS: atom_id res chain seq x y z
N MET A 1 8.80 31.33 51.03
CA MET A 1 9.26 31.27 49.62
C MET A 1 9.44 29.86 49.02
N LYS A 2 9.29 28.76 49.80
CA LYS A 2 9.38 27.37 49.28
C LYS A 2 8.02 26.76 48.92
N LEU A 3 6.92 27.27 49.45
CA LEU A 3 5.58 26.71 49.24
C LEU A 3 4.98 27.14 47.89
N THR A 4 5.23 28.36 47.47
CA THR A 4 4.74 28.93 46.20
C THR A 4 5.36 28.26 44.98
N LYS A 5 6.61 27.79 45.05
CA LYS A 5 7.27 27.06 43.96
C LYS A 5 6.70 25.64 43.76
N LYS A 6 6.27 24.97 44.84
CA LYS A 6 5.62 23.64 44.72
C LYS A 6 4.22 23.72 44.12
N LEU A 7 3.48 24.80 44.44
CA LEU A 7 2.15 25.01 43.88
C LEU A 7 2.20 25.32 42.39
N PHE A 8 3.21 26.07 41.96
CA PHE A 8 3.42 26.41 40.55
C PHE A 8 3.83 25.16 39.71
N PHE A 9 4.62 24.27 40.30
CA PHE A 9 5.04 23.03 39.63
C PHE A 9 3.88 22.01 39.48
N PHE A 10 2.98 21.98 40.48
CA PHE A 10 1.77 21.13 40.45
C PHE A 10 0.75 21.64 39.43
N GLY A 11 0.59 22.97 39.29
CA GLY A 11 -0.26 23.60 38.29
C GLY A 11 0.25 23.35 36.85
N LEU A 12 1.56 23.39 36.66
CA LEU A 12 2.18 23.12 35.32
C LEU A 12 2.04 21.66 34.91
N LEU A 13 2.08 20.72 35.85
CA LEU A 13 1.88 19.30 35.60
C LEU A 13 0.42 18.99 35.19
N PHE A 14 -0.55 19.74 35.73
CA PHE A 14 -1.98 19.55 35.41
C PHE A 14 -2.34 20.09 34.03
N ILE A 15 -1.66 21.12 33.54
CA ILE A 15 -1.87 21.69 32.19
C ILE A 15 -1.30 20.75 31.13
N PHE A 16 -0.29 19.95 31.45
CA PHE A 16 0.31 19.02 30.51
C PHE A 16 -0.54 17.75 30.28
N GLN A 17 -1.43 17.40 31.21
CA GLN A 17 -2.31 16.23 31.08
C GLN A 17 -3.58 16.48 30.26
N SER A 18 -3.95 17.74 30.03
CA SER A 18 -5.17 18.05 29.25
C SER A 18 -5.04 17.96 27.75
N ASN A 19 -3.82 17.74 27.22
CA ASN A 19 -3.59 17.62 25.78
C ASN A 19 -3.49 16.18 25.24
N LEU A 20 -3.71 15.15 26.08
CA LEU A 20 -3.56 13.75 25.68
C LEU A 20 -4.85 13.07 25.16
N ASN A 21 -5.96 13.80 25.11
CA ASN A 21 -7.25 13.22 24.70
C ASN A 21 -7.79 13.71 23.36
N ALA A 22 -6.94 14.24 22.50
CA ALA A 22 -7.34 14.60 21.12
C ALA A 22 -7.02 13.46 20.13
N GLN A 23 -7.32 12.22 20.48
CA GLN A 23 -7.60 11.22 19.45
C GLN A 23 -9.08 11.38 19.06
N GLU A 24 -9.29 12.15 18.01
CA GLU A 24 -10.56 12.20 17.30
C GLU A 24 -10.93 10.76 16.92
N LYS A 25 -11.95 10.21 17.58
CA LYS A 25 -12.55 8.95 17.18
C LYS A 25 -13.08 9.17 15.76
N VAL A 26 -12.33 8.73 14.76
CA VAL A 26 -12.83 8.68 13.38
C VAL A 26 -14.07 7.80 13.40
N THR A 27 -15.23 8.43 13.50
CA THR A 27 -16.52 7.73 13.45
C THR A 27 -16.70 7.29 12.00
N LYS A 28 -16.58 5.99 11.76
CA LYS A 28 -16.84 5.44 10.43
C LYS A 28 -18.23 5.85 9.96
N SER A 29 -18.33 6.24 8.71
CA SER A 29 -19.62 6.58 8.11
C SER A 29 -20.58 5.38 8.20
N PRO A 30 -21.91 5.58 8.17
CA PRO A 30 -22.89 4.49 8.15
C PRO A 30 -22.62 3.49 7.03
N ILE A 31 -22.14 3.96 5.89
CA ILE A 31 -21.77 3.12 4.73
C ILE A 31 -20.54 2.27 5.03
N GLU A 32 -19.49 2.86 5.63
CA GLU A 32 -18.29 2.11 6.03
C GLU A 32 -18.59 1.06 7.11
N GLN A 33 -19.53 1.35 8.01
CA GLN A 33 -20.00 0.38 9.00
C GLN A 33 -20.78 -0.77 8.33
N ALA A 34 -21.67 -0.47 7.40
CA ALA A 34 -22.44 -1.48 6.67
C ALA A 34 -21.53 -2.38 5.82
N LEU A 35 -20.46 -1.81 5.25
CA LEU A 35 -19.51 -2.54 4.41
C LEU A 35 -18.39 -3.22 5.20
N SER A 36 -18.27 -3.01 6.50
CA SER A 36 -17.17 -3.54 7.32
C SER A 36 -17.12 -5.09 7.39
N GLY A 37 -18.24 -5.77 7.10
CA GLY A 37 -18.32 -7.22 7.01
C GLY A 37 -17.86 -7.80 5.68
N PHE A 38 -17.64 -6.97 4.66
CA PHE A 38 -17.16 -7.42 3.36
C PHE A 38 -15.65 -7.32 3.30
N SER A 39 -14.99 -8.39 2.90
CA SER A 39 -13.57 -8.41 2.61
C SER A 39 -13.34 -8.92 1.18
N PHE A 40 -12.58 -8.16 0.41
CA PHE A 40 -12.13 -8.63 -0.89
C PHE A 40 -10.96 -9.60 -0.70
N ARG A 41 -11.00 -10.72 -1.39
CA ARG A 41 -9.86 -11.61 -1.52
C ARG A 41 -9.36 -11.59 -2.95
N SER A 42 -8.05 -11.56 -3.14
CA SER A 42 -7.48 -11.78 -4.46
C SER A 42 -7.79 -13.20 -4.93
N VAL A 43 -8.35 -13.33 -6.12
CA VAL A 43 -8.61 -14.62 -6.77
C VAL A 43 -7.55 -14.95 -7.82
N GLY A 44 -6.46 -14.17 -7.86
CA GLY A 44 -5.41 -14.27 -8.85
C GLY A 44 -5.74 -13.52 -10.14
N PRO A 45 -4.87 -13.60 -11.15
CA PRO A 45 -5.15 -13.00 -12.45
C PRO A 45 -6.47 -13.56 -12.99
N ALA A 46 -7.35 -12.67 -13.46
CA ALA A 46 -8.65 -13.06 -13.98
C ALA A 46 -8.46 -13.99 -15.17
N PHE A 47 -9.09 -15.15 -15.13
CA PHE A 47 -8.90 -16.21 -16.13
C PHE A 47 -9.42 -15.83 -17.52
N MET A 48 -10.25 -14.80 -17.63
CA MET A 48 -11.01 -14.51 -18.85
C MET A 48 -11.02 -13.04 -19.27
N SER A 49 -10.33 -12.16 -18.59
CA SER A 49 -10.30 -10.74 -18.97
C SER A 49 -8.96 -10.11 -18.61
N GLY A 50 -8.40 -9.45 -19.57
CA GLY A 50 -7.10 -8.84 -19.48
C GLY A 50 -6.11 -9.48 -20.44
N ARG A 51 -5.07 -8.72 -20.73
CA ARG A 51 -3.93 -9.17 -21.55
C ARG A 51 -2.66 -8.85 -20.81
N ILE A 52 -1.64 -9.64 -21.02
CA ILE A 52 -0.29 -9.25 -20.64
C ILE A 52 0.10 -8.10 -21.56
N ALA A 53 0.30 -6.93 -20.97
CA ALA A 53 0.71 -5.75 -21.72
C ALA A 53 2.23 -5.70 -21.86
N ASP A 54 2.97 -6.06 -20.80
CA ASP A 54 4.42 -6.02 -20.81
C ASP A 54 5.02 -6.93 -19.74
N ILE A 55 6.30 -7.32 -19.92
CA ILE A 55 7.06 -8.15 -18.99
C ILE A 55 8.46 -7.56 -18.83
N ALA A 56 8.90 -7.30 -17.60
CA ALA A 56 10.26 -6.93 -17.28
C ALA A 56 10.92 -8.04 -16.43
N ILE A 57 12.08 -8.48 -16.86
CA ILE A 57 12.90 -9.50 -16.16
C ILE A 57 14.10 -8.80 -15.55
N ASP A 58 14.40 -9.10 -14.29
CA ASP A 58 15.57 -8.60 -13.59
C ASP A 58 16.85 -9.20 -14.21
N GLN A 59 17.71 -8.34 -14.75
CA GLN A 59 18.94 -8.78 -15.42
C GLN A 59 19.98 -9.36 -14.45
N THR A 60 19.87 -9.10 -13.17
CA THR A 60 20.77 -9.63 -12.12
C THR A 60 20.22 -10.90 -11.48
N ASN A 61 18.91 -11.14 -11.60
CA ASN A 61 18.26 -12.35 -11.09
C ASN A 61 17.11 -12.76 -12.03
N GLU A 62 17.39 -13.61 -12.98
CA GLU A 62 16.43 -14.09 -13.98
C GLU A 62 15.21 -14.83 -13.42
N ASN A 63 15.17 -15.13 -12.12
CA ASN A 63 13.99 -15.68 -11.45
C ASN A 63 12.95 -14.62 -11.07
N VAL A 64 13.32 -13.33 -11.13
CA VAL A 64 12.46 -12.20 -10.75
C VAL A 64 11.88 -11.55 -12.01
N TRP A 65 10.56 -11.62 -12.13
CA TRP A 65 9.82 -10.99 -13.24
C TRP A 65 8.73 -10.10 -12.72
N TYR A 66 8.47 -9.05 -13.47
CA TYR A 66 7.32 -8.17 -13.27
C TYR A 66 6.45 -8.24 -14.53
N VAL A 67 5.15 -8.41 -14.34
CA VAL A 67 4.17 -8.53 -15.43
C VAL A 67 3.11 -7.46 -15.27
N ALA A 68 3.04 -6.57 -16.25
CA ALA A 68 1.97 -5.59 -16.36
C ALA A 68 0.78 -6.22 -17.09
N VAL A 69 -0.37 -6.21 -16.47
CA VAL A 69 -1.61 -6.79 -17.00
C VAL A 69 -2.58 -5.66 -17.32
N GLY A 70 -3.02 -5.57 -18.56
CA GLY A 70 -3.84 -4.50 -19.09
C GLY A 70 -5.15 -4.24 -18.34
N SER A 71 -5.69 -5.15 -17.60
CA SER A 71 -6.83 -4.98 -16.71
C SER A 71 -6.65 -5.87 -15.49
N GLY A 72 -5.48 -5.82 -14.86
CA GLY A 72 -5.16 -6.70 -13.75
C GLY A 72 -3.96 -6.25 -12.91
N GLY A 73 -3.50 -5.02 -13.10
CA GLY A 73 -2.42 -4.42 -12.31
C GLY A 73 -1.04 -5.02 -12.58
N LEU A 74 -0.14 -4.88 -11.61
CA LEU A 74 1.24 -5.35 -11.67
C LEU A 74 1.44 -6.59 -10.80
N TRP A 75 2.04 -7.61 -11.38
CA TRP A 75 2.35 -8.87 -10.71
C TRP A 75 3.85 -9.13 -10.69
N LYS A 76 4.31 -9.73 -9.59
CA LYS A 76 5.71 -10.12 -9.41
C LYS A 76 5.81 -11.63 -9.15
N THR A 77 6.78 -12.26 -9.79
CA THR A 77 7.29 -13.58 -9.40
C THR A 77 8.73 -13.46 -8.93
N SER A 78 9.17 -14.33 -8.04
CA SER A 78 10.58 -14.48 -7.62
C SER A 78 11.10 -15.89 -7.89
N ASN A 79 10.34 -16.71 -8.60
CA ASN A 79 10.65 -18.12 -8.87
C ASN A 79 10.23 -18.52 -10.28
N SER A 80 10.57 -17.68 -11.26
CA SER A 80 10.38 -17.92 -12.69
C SER A 80 8.94 -18.28 -13.05
N GLY A 81 7.96 -17.60 -12.43
CA GLY A 81 6.54 -17.78 -12.75
C GLY A 81 5.82 -18.89 -12.00
N THR A 82 6.47 -19.58 -11.06
CA THR A 82 5.81 -20.65 -10.29
C THR A 82 4.76 -20.09 -9.33
N THR A 83 5.06 -18.97 -8.67
CA THR A 83 4.11 -18.25 -7.84
C THR A 83 4.11 -16.76 -8.16
N TRP A 84 2.98 -16.10 -7.94
CA TRP A 84 2.76 -14.71 -8.28
C TRP A 84 2.20 -13.94 -7.09
N THR A 85 2.68 -12.71 -6.93
CA THR A 85 2.19 -11.76 -5.93
C THR A 85 1.72 -10.51 -6.64
N SER A 86 0.51 -10.06 -6.38
CA SER A 86 0.03 -8.76 -6.85
C SER A 86 0.70 -7.65 -6.06
N LEU A 87 1.16 -6.60 -6.76
CA LEU A 87 1.78 -5.43 -6.17
C LEU A 87 0.84 -4.22 -6.11
N THR A 88 -0.27 -4.24 -6.85
CA THR A 88 -1.15 -3.07 -7.03
C THR A 88 -2.57 -3.25 -6.51
N ASP A 89 -2.85 -4.29 -5.73
CA ASP A 89 -4.20 -4.55 -5.19
C ASP A 89 -4.75 -3.43 -4.29
N LYS A 90 -3.88 -2.59 -3.74
CA LYS A 90 -4.26 -1.48 -2.84
C LYS A 90 -4.15 -0.11 -3.51
N GLU A 91 -3.73 -0.08 -4.76
CA GLU A 91 -3.54 1.15 -5.49
C GLU A 91 -4.85 1.64 -6.13
N SER A 92 -4.88 2.92 -6.47
CA SER A 92 -6.07 3.56 -7.06
C SER A 92 -6.20 3.32 -8.57
N PHE A 93 -5.28 2.60 -9.19
CA PHE A 93 -5.29 2.25 -10.61
C PHE A 93 -5.33 0.74 -10.78
N TYR A 94 -5.90 0.30 -11.90
CA TYR A 94 -6.07 -1.12 -12.22
C TYR A 94 -5.50 -1.49 -13.58
N SER A 95 -5.48 -0.55 -14.53
CA SER A 95 -4.96 -0.77 -15.87
C SER A 95 -3.48 -0.40 -15.93
N THR A 96 -2.67 -1.30 -16.51
CA THR A 96 -1.23 -1.12 -16.66
C THR A 96 -0.81 -1.47 -18.08
N GLY A 97 -0.05 -0.57 -18.74
CA GLY A 97 0.33 -0.68 -20.15
C GLY A 97 1.78 -1.06 -20.38
N CYS A 98 2.68 -0.70 -19.48
CA CYS A 98 4.11 -1.06 -19.61
C CYS A 98 4.78 -1.13 -18.24
N VAL A 99 5.88 -1.88 -18.16
CA VAL A 99 6.72 -2.01 -16.98
C VAL A 99 8.18 -2.09 -17.35
N THR A 100 9.05 -1.41 -16.61
CA THR A 100 10.50 -1.55 -16.77
C THR A 100 11.22 -1.44 -15.43
N ILE A 101 12.33 -2.15 -15.30
CA ILE A 101 13.21 -2.09 -14.14
C ILE A 101 14.27 -1.05 -14.42
N ASP A 102 14.58 -0.20 -13.42
CA ASP A 102 15.67 0.77 -13.54
C ASP A 102 17.01 0.02 -13.69
N PRO A 103 17.79 0.26 -14.76
CA PRO A 103 19.01 -0.48 -15.01
C PRO A 103 20.13 -0.22 -13.98
N HIS A 104 19.99 0.81 -13.16
CA HIS A 104 20.95 1.17 -12.12
C HIS A 104 20.47 0.79 -10.70
N ASN A 105 19.20 0.45 -10.56
CA ASN A 105 18.62 0.08 -9.27
C ASN A 105 17.43 -0.87 -9.46
N ASN A 106 17.65 -2.16 -9.29
CA ASN A 106 16.64 -3.21 -9.49
C ASN A 106 15.46 -3.14 -8.50
N ASP A 107 15.59 -2.37 -7.41
CA ASP A 107 14.49 -2.12 -6.48
C ASP A 107 13.53 -1.04 -6.99
N LYS A 108 13.87 -0.36 -8.09
CA LYS A 108 13.07 0.68 -8.69
C LYS A 108 12.40 0.19 -9.96
N ILE A 109 11.07 0.24 -9.97
CA ILE A 109 10.23 -0.17 -11.09
C ILE A 109 9.49 1.05 -11.63
N TRP A 110 9.53 1.22 -12.93
CA TRP A 110 8.74 2.21 -13.65
C TRP A 110 7.52 1.52 -14.26
N LEU A 111 6.35 2.04 -13.96
CA LEU A 111 5.08 1.48 -14.40
C LEU A 111 4.26 2.54 -15.13
N GLY A 112 3.88 2.24 -16.37
CA GLY A 112 2.89 3.03 -17.09
C GLY A 112 1.49 2.55 -16.76
N THR A 113 0.65 3.45 -16.25
CA THR A 113 -0.77 3.18 -15.94
C THR A 113 -1.66 3.67 -17.06
N GLY A 114 -2.81 2.99 -17.22
CA GLY A 114 -3.75 3.27 -18.31
C GLY A 114 -3.47 2.44 -19.57
N GLU A 115 -4.42 2.47 -20.48
CA GLU A 115 -4.38 1.88 -21.82
C GLU A 115 -4.66 2.94 -22.86
#